data_4977b94c885553f557f8fa83d756f648
#
_entry.id   4977b94c885553f557f8fa83d756f648
#
_cell.length_a   1.000
_cell.length_b   1.000
_cell.length_c   1.000
_cell.angle_alpha   90.00
_cell.angle_beta   90.00
_cell.angle_gamma   90.00
#
_symmetry.space_group_name_H-M   'P 1'
#
loop_
_entity.id
_entity.type
_entity.pdbx_description
1 polymer ?
#
loop_
_entity_poly.entity_id
_entity_poly.type
_entity_poly.pdbx_seq_one_letter_code
_entity_poly.pdbx_strand_id
1 'polypeptide(L)'
;LALTDQLKLSIVDASNALVGFSGTGRRFDILGTFQGITLIDDYGHHPTEIRSTIHAARAQYPDRRLIAVWQPHTYSRTRELFQDYLEAFTDCDMVIVTEIYASREKKQEYSSALVASQIHHKNVHFIATLQETTAFLKDEGKAGDVVLILSAGDANQINQDLKEYLTQIIRERGENV
;
A
#
# COMPACT_ATOMS: atom_id res chain seq x y z
N LEU A 1 9.55 -25.17 8.55
CA LEU A 1 9.68 -26.63 8.75
C LEU A 1 11.14 -27.10 8.75
N ALA A 2 12.02 -26.66 7.81
CA ALA A 2 13.44 -27.07 7.80
C ALA A 2 14.18 -26.69 9.11
N LEU A 3 13.94 -25.48 9.65
CA LEU A 3 14.50 -25.06 10.93
C LEU A 3 13.94 -25.89 12.10
N THR A 4 12.66 -26.26 12.05
CA THR A 4 12.00 -27.09 13.06
C THR A 4 12.66 -28.48 13.15
N ASP A 5 12.97 -29.06 11.99
CA ASP A 5 13.67 -30.35 11.89
C ASP A 5 15.11 -30.26 12.47
N GLN A 6 15.85 -29.20 12.13
CA GLN A 6 17.17 -28.94 12.69
C GLN A 6 17.17 -28.76 14.22
N LEU A 7 16.14 -28.13 14.74
CA LEU A 7 15.94 -27.92 16.19
C LEU A 7 15.32 -29.13 16.89
N LYS A 8 15.09 -30.25 16.17
CA LYS A 8 14.43 -31.47 16.68
C LYS A 8 13.09 -31.22 17.35
N LEU A 9 12.34 -30.25 16.83
CA LEU A 9 10.97 -29.96 17.26
C LEU A 9 10.00 -30.81 16.42
N SER A 10 8.81 -31.05 16.98
CA SER A 10 7.75 -31.79 16.29
C SER A 10 7.30 -31.04 15.05
N ILE A 11 7.45 -31.65 13.87
CA ILE A 11 6.99 -31.09 12.60
C ILE A 11 5.46 -30.95 12.59
N VAL A 12 4.74 -31.88 13.24
CA VAL A 12 3.28 -31.85 13.34
C VAL A 12 2.81 -30.64 14.16
N ASP A 13 3.46 -30.40 15.32
CA ASP A 13 3.11 -29.25 16.16
C ASP A 13 3.45 -27.93 15.48
N ALA A 14 4.59 -27.86 14.79
CA ALA A 14 4.98 -26.71 14.00
C ALA A 14 4.01 -26.44 12.82
N SER A 15 3.55 -27.51 12.15
CA SER A 15 2.55 -27.38 11.08
C SER A 15 1.22 -26.88 11.63
N ASN A 16 0.75 -27.41 12.76
CA ASN A 16 -0.47 -26.96 13.41
C ASN A 16 -0.38 -25.50 13.87
N ALA A 17 0.77 -25.08 14.40
CA ALA A 17 1.01 -23.68 14.77
C ALA A 17 0.98 -22.75 13.54
N LEU A 18 1.50 -23.20 12.38
CA LEU A 18 1.46 -22.43 11.13
C LEU A 18 0.05 -22.25 10.54
N VAL A 19 -0.89 -23.17 10.82
CA VAL A 19 -2.29 -23.02 10.38
C VAL A 19 -2.94 -21.77 11.00
N GLY A 20 -2.58 -21.43 12.24
CA GLY A 20 -3.05 -20.22 12.92
C GLY A 20 -2.25 -18.94 12.61
N PHE A 21 -1.20 -19.04 11.80
CA PHE A 21 -0.37 -17.89 11.46
C PHE A 21 -1.02 -17.06 10.35
N SER A 22 -1.54 -15.89 10.71
CA SER A 22 -2.20 -14.94 9.78
C SER A 22 -1.24 -14.05 8.97
N GLY A 23 0.06 -14.38 8.99
CA GLY A 23 1.09 -13.55 8.33
C GLY A 23 1.68 -12.47 9.25
N THR A 24 2.64 -11.74 8.71
CA THR A 24 3.15 -10.51 9.34
C THR A 24 2.31 -9.36 8.81
N GLY A 25 1.75 -8.54 9.68
CA GLY A 25 0.97 -7.37 9.27
C GLY A 25 1.74 -6.47 8.27
N ARG A 26 1.01 -5.73 7.46
CA ARG A 26 1.56 -4.89 6.40
C ARG A 26 2.37 -5.66 5.33
N ARG A 27 1.92 -6.86 4.96
CA ARG A 27 2.46 -7.66 3.85
C ARG A 27 1.30 -8.19 3.04
N PHE A 28 0.89 -7.41 2.03
CA PHE A 28 -0.34 -7.62 1.28
C PHE A 28 -1.56 -7.85 2.21
N ASP A 29 -1.65 -7.00 3.21
CA ASP A 29 -2.63 -7.14 4.30
C ASP A 29 -3.97 -6.55 3.86
N ILE A 30 -4.96 -7.41 3.60
CA ILE A 30 -6.30 -7.00 3.18
C ILE A 30 -7.09 -6.62 4.43
N LEU A 31 -7.25 -5.32 4.65
CA LEU A 31 -7.92 -4.76 5.84
C LEU A 31 -9.44 -4.89 5.80
N GLY A 32 -10.00 -5.18 4.64
CA GLY A 32 -11.41 -5.39 4.40
C GLY A 32 -11.96 -4.63 3.20
N THR A 33 -13.27 -4.79 2.96
CA THR A 33 -14.01 -4.05 1.94
C THR A 33 -15.11 -3.23 2.60
N PHE A 34 -15.09 -1.93 2.40
CA PHE A 34 -15.99 -0.95 3.01
C PHE A 34 -16.65 -0.13 1.91
N GLN A 35 -17.98 -0.07 1.85
CA GLN A 35 -18.73 0.58 0.76
C GLN A 35 -18.28 0.14 -0.65
N GLY A 36 -17.88 -1.13 -0.80
CA GLY A 36 -17.35 -1.68 -2.05
C GLY A 36 -15.90 -1.34 -2.36
N ILE A 37 -15.22 -0.54 -1.53
CA ILE A 37 -13.80 -0.21 -1.66
C ILE A 37 -12.98 -1.20 -0.80
N THR A 38 -12.05 -1.91 -1.42
CA THR A 38 -11.12 -2.80 -0.72
C THR A 38 -9.85 -2.03 -0.34
N LEU A 39 -9.46 -2.11 0.93
CA LEU A 39 -8.25 -1.48 1.46
C LEU A 39 -7.17 -2.52 1.68
N ILE A 40 -5.97 -2.28 1.16
CA ILE A 40 -4.79 -3.15 1.30
C ILE A 40 -3.62 -2.33 1.83
N ASP A 41 -2.90 -2.88 2.80
CA ASP A 41 -1.66 -2.29 3.33
C ASP A 41 -0.45 -3.19 2.99
N ASP A 42 0.61 -2.58 2.45
CA ASP A 42 1.85 -3.29 2.17
C ASP A 42 3.06 -2.44 2.56
N TYR A 43 4.03 -3.09 3.19
CA TYR A 43 5.29 -2.46 3.61
C TYR A 43 6.27 -2.24 2.46
N GLY A 44 5.94 -2.72 1.26
CA GLY A 44 6.76 -2.61 0.06
C GLY A 44 7.13 -1.16 -0.25
N HIS A 45 8.42 -0.91 -0.36
CA HIS A 45 8.97 0.41 -0.63
C HIS A 45 10.17 0.38 -1.60
N HIS A 46 10.68 -0.81 -1.92
CA HIS A 46 11.65 -1.03 -2.99
C HIS A 46 10.92 -1.21 -4.32
N PRO A 47 11.42 -0.71 -5.48
CA PRO A 47 10.72 -0.81 -6.77
C PRO A 47 10.29 -2.22 -7.14
N THR A 48 11.13 -3.22 -6.83
CA THR A 48 10.79 -4.64 -7.08
C THR A 48 9.63 -5.11 -6.21
N GLU A 49 9.59 -4.71 -4.93
CA GLU A 49 8.48 -5.03 -4.02
C GLU A 49 7.19 -4.37 -4.51
N ILE A 50 7.24 -3.07 -4.82
CA ILE A 50 6.11 -2.30 -5.37
C ILE A 50 5.51 -3.00 -6.59
N ARG A 51 6.35 -3.33 -7.58
CA ARG A 51 5.92 -4.03 -8.80
C ARG A 51 5.27 -5.37 -8.49
N SER A 52 5.90 -6.17 -7.63
CA SER A 52 5.39 -7.49 -7.25
C SER A 52 4.04 -7.41 -6.52
N THR A 53 3.89 -6.44 -5.61
CA THR A 53 2.66 -6.22 -4.85
C THR A 53 1.52 -5.71 -5.75
N ILE A 54 1.81 -4.75 -6.64
CA ILE A 54 0.82 -4.27 -7.63
C ILE A 54 0.38 -5.41 -8.56
N HIS A 55 1.33 -6.22 -9.05
CA HIS A 55 1.02 -7.39 -9.88
C HIS A 55 0.14 -8.40 -9.14
N ALA A 56 0.44 -8.70 -7.88
CA ALA A 56 -0.40 -9.58 -7.05
C ALA A 56 -1.80 -9.01 -6.84
N ALA A 57 -1.92 -7.70 -6.59
CA ALA A 57 -3.21 -7.02 -6.46
C ALA A 57 -4.01 -7.08 -7.77
N ARG A 58 -3.37 -6.84 -8.92
CA ARG A 58 -4.00 -6.96 -10.24
C ARG A 58 -4.48 -8.38 -10.52
N ALA A 59 -3.66 -9.39 -10.19
CA ALA A 59 -4.05 -10.80 -10.36
C ALA A 59 -5.26 -11.19 -9.51
N GLN A 60 -5.35 -10.64 -8.29
CA GLN A 60 -6.47 -10.92 -7.37
C GLN A 60 -7.74 -10.13 -7.72
N TYR A 61 -7.60 -8.94 -8.32
CA TYR A 61 -8.68 -8.03 -8.66
C TYR A 61 -8.60 -7.56 -10.12
N PRO A 62 -8.72 -8.48 -11.11
CA PRO A 62 -8.42 -8.19 -12.53
C PRO A 62 -9.29 -7.10 -13.13
N ASP A 63 -10.57 -7.03 -12.74
CA ASP A 63 -11.56 -6.12 -13.33
C ASP A 63 -11.84 -4.87 -12.48
N ARG A 64 -11.10 -4.69 -11.38
CA ARG A 64 -11.30 -3.56 -10.47
C ARG A 64 -10.27 -2.47 -10.72
N ARG A 65 -10.68 -1.21 -10.51
CA ARG A 65 -9.76 -0.08 -10.54
C ARG A 65 -8.78 -0.18 -9.37
N LEU A 66 -7.48 -0.29 -9.66
CA LEU A 66 -6.40 -0.41 -8.68
C LEU A 66 -5.70 0.94 -8.52
N ILE A 67 -5.81 1.52 -7.35
CA ILE A 67 -5.18 2.78 -6.95
C ILE A 67 -4.00 2.46 -6.06
N ALA A 68 -2.78 2.72 -6.54
CA ALA A 68 -1.56 2.56 -5.76
C ALA A 68 -1.17 3.90 -5.11
N VAL A 69 -1.11 3.94 -3.79
CA VAL A 69 -0.61 5.09 -3.03
C VAL A 69 0.78 4.73 -2.52
N TRP A 70 1.78 5.44 -3.00
CA TRP A 70 3.16 5.19 -2.63
C TRP A 70 3.75 6.35 -1.83
N GLN A 71 4.28 6.01 -0.65
CA GLN A 71 5.10 6.91 0.15
C GLN A 71 6.58 6.51 0.00
N PRO A 72 7.39 7.32 -0.70
CA PRO A 72 8.83 7.05 -0.79
C PRO A 72 9.49 7.04 0.59
N HIS A 73 10.39 6.08 0.81
CA HIS A 73 11.06 5.91 2.09
C HIS A 73 12.54 6.26 1.97
N THR A 74 12.95 7.32 2.65
CA THR A 74 14.25 7.99 2.71
C THR A 74 14.66 8.71 1.41
N TYR A 75 15.34 9.83 1.57
CA TYR A 75 15.85 10.62 0.43
C TYR A 75 16.94 9.89 -0.34
N SER A 76 17.87 9.24 0.38
CA SER A 76 18.97 8.50 -0.21
C SER A 76 18.47 7.40 -1.15
N ARG A 77 17.56 6.54 -0.67
CA ARG A 77 16.99 5.46 -1.47
C ARG A 77 16.18 5.97 -2.65
N THR A 78 15.38 7.03 -2.45
CA THR A 78 14.56 7.60 -3.51
C THR A 78 15.42 8.12 -4.66
N ARG A 79 16.61 8.67 -4.37
CA ARG A 79 17.57 9.09 -5.40
C ARG A 79 18.28 7.90 -6.04
N GLU A 80 18.77 6.97 -5.25
CA GLU A 80 19.55 5.83 -5.73
C GLU A 80 18.74 4.94 -6.68
N LEU A 81 17.47 4.70 -6.37
CA LEU A 81 16.57 3.84 -7.14
C LEU A 81 15.62 4.63 -8.06
N PHE A 82 15.95 5.92 -8.33
CA PHE A 82 15.08 6.81 -9.09
C PHE A 82 14.57 6.19 -10.40
N GLN A 83 15.48 5.67 -11.22
CA GLN A 83 15.12 5.08 -12.52
C GLN A 83 14.22 3.85 -12.39
N ASP A 84 14.45 3.03 -11.35
CA ASP A 84 13.67 1.82 -11.13
C ASP A 84 12.23 2.12 -10.69
N TYR A 85 12.02 3.26 -10.00
CA TYR A 85 10.67 3.71 -9.63
C TYR A 85 9.84 4.13 -10.82
N LEU A 86 10.46 4.65 -11.90
CA LEU A 86 9.71 5.13 -13.06
C LEU A 86 8.87 4.04 -13.73
N GLU A 87 9.30 2.78 -13.62
CA GLU A 87 8.67 1.60 -14.23
C GLU A 87 7.93 0.70 -13.21
N ALA A 88 7.82 1.13 -11.94
CA ALA A 88 7.33 0.23 -10.89
C ALA A 88 5.80 0.11 -10.83
N PHE A 89 5.04 0.95 -11.55
CA PHE A 89 3.61 1.15 -11.37
C PHE A 89 2.76 0.74 -12.58
N THR A 90 3.26 -0.07 -13.48
CA THR A 90 2.62 -0.37 -14.78
C THR A 90 1.26 -1.05 -14.67
N ASP A 91 1.05 -1.90 -13.66
CA ASP A 91 -0.14 -2.74 -13.54
C ASP A 91 -1.29 -2.12 -12.70
N CYS A 92 -1.16 -0.87 -12.25
CA CYS A 92 -2.28 -0.15 -11.59
C CYS A 92 -2.97 0.83 -12.56
N ASP A 93 -4.10 1.39 -12.13
CA ASP A 93 -4.90 2.34 -12.94
C ASP A 93 -4.63 3.80 -12.54
N MET A 94 -4.16 4.01 -11.31
CA MET A 94 -3.81 5.32 -10.77
C MET A 94 -2.64 5.18 -9.79
N VAL A 95 -1.74 6.13 -9.83
CA VAL A 95 -0.63 6.28 -8.89
C VAL A 95 -0.80 7.58 -8.12
N ILE A 96 -0.76 7.50 -6.80
CA ILE A 96 -0.66 8.67 -5.92
C ILE A 96 0.69 8.59 -5.22
N VAL A 97 1.49 9.63 -5.33
CA VAL A 97 2.81 9.74 -4.68
C VAL A 97 2.72 10.80 -3.61
N THR A 98 3.03 10.42 -2.37
CA THR A 98 3.10 11.36 -1.25
C THR A 98 4.53 11.91 -1.09
N GLU A 99 4.73 12.87 -0.17
CA GLU A 99 6.08 13.35 0.11
C GLU A 99 6.91 12.26 0.79
N ILE A 100 8.24 12.38 0.67
CA ILE A 100 9.20 11.42 1.18
C ILE A 100 9.11 11.32 2.71
N TYR A 101 8.94 10.11 3.21
CA TYR A 101 9.13 9.81 4.63
C TYR A 101 10.63 9.73 4.94
N ALA A 102 11.14 10.76 5.61
CA ALA A 102 12.58 10.91 5.86
C ALA A 102 13.16 9.83 6.78
N SER A 103 12.33 9.22 7.66
CA SER A 103 12.77 8.26 8.66
C SER A 103 13.88 8.86 9.56
N ARG A 104 15.11 8.33 9.47
CA ARG A 104 16.26 8.78 10.24
C ARG A 104 17.12 9.84 9.54
N GLU A 105 16.78 10.17 8.30
CA GLU A 105 17.51 11.18 7.53
C GLU A 105 17.05 12.58 7.90
N LYS A 106 17.96 13.54 7.83
CA LYS A 106 17.60 14.96 7.95
C LYS A 106 16.79 15.40 6.74
N LYS A 107 15.82 16.27 6.97
CA LYS A 107 15.04 16.87 5.86
C LYS A 107 15.96 17.52 4.83
N GLN A 108 15.67 17.28 3.56
CA GLN A 108 16.44 17.76 2.43
C GLN A 108 15.55 18.56 1.47
N GLU A 109 16.18 19.39 0.63
CA GLU A 109 15.50 20.09 -0.48
C GLU A 109 15.32 19.17 -1.71
N TYR A 110 14.75 18.00 -1.48
CA TYR A 110 14.44 17.01 -2.51
C TYR A 110 13.05 16.46 -2.25
N SER A 111 12.17 16.62 -3.22
CA SER A 111 10.78 16.21 -3.13
C SER A 111 10.50 15.04 -4.07
N SER A 112 9.62 14.15 -3.64
CA SER A 112 9.07 13.08 -4.49
C SER A 112 8.21 13.61 -5.65
N ALA A 113 7.84 14.88 -5.65
CA ALA A 113 7.22 15.54 -6.82
C ALA A 113 8.03 15.34 -8.09
N LEU A 114 9.38 15.39 -7.98
CA LEU A 114 10.27 15.14 -9.10
C LEU A 114 10.12 13.72 -9.65
N VAL A 115 10.05 12.72 -8.76
CA VAL A 115 9.84 11.32 -9.16
C VAL A 115 8.46 11.16 -9.80
N ALA A 116 7.42 11.67 -9.12
CA ALA A 116 6.04 11.61 -9.61
C ALA A 116 5.87 12.18 -11.03
N SER A 117 6.56 13.29 -11.32
CA SER A 117 6.50 13.93 -12.65
C SER A 117 7.15 13.11 -13.78
N GLN A 118 7.92 12.08 -13.45
CA GLN A 118 8.66 11.26 -14.41
C GLN A 118 8.23 9.78 -14.42
N ILE A 119 7.36 9.34 -13.51
CA ILE A 119 6.82 7.99 -13.54
C ILE A 119 6.14 7.73 -14.89
N HIS A 120 6.50 6.62 -15.53
CA HIS A 120 5.94 6.18 -16.82
C HIS A 120 4.54 5.57 -16.64
N HIS A 121 3.58 6.41 -16.28
CA HIS A 121 2.20 6.02 -16.11
C HIS A 121 1.26 7.17 -16.49
N LYS A 122 0.12 6.84 -17.13
CA LYS A 122 -0.81 7.84 -17.69
C LYS A 122 -1.60 8.65 -16.65
N ASN A 123 -1.67 8.17 -15.41
CA ASN A 123 -2.49 8.76 -14.35
C ASN A 123 -1.70 8.80 -13.04
N VAL A 124 -0.90 9.83 -12.85
CA VAL A 124 -0.04 10.05 -11.69
C VAL A 124 -0.44 11.36 -11.01
N HIS A 125 -0.64 11.30 -9.71
CA HIS A 125 -0.91 12.46 -8.85
C HIS A 125 0.19 12.58 -7.80
N PHE A 126 0.76 13.76 -7.65
CA PHE A 126 1.56 14.10 -6.49
C PHE A 126 0.68 14.81 -5.48
N ILE A 127 0.52 14.23 -4.29
CA ILE A 127 -0.25 14.80 -3.18
C ILE A 127 0.63 14.72 -1.95
N ALA A 128 1.17 15.86 -1.51
CA ALA A 128 2.28 15.89 -0.57
C ALA A 128 1.94 15.31 0.81
N THR A 129 0.74 15.54 1.31
CA THR A 129 0.37 15.15 2.68
C THR A 129 -0.58 13.94 2.71
N LEU A 130 -0.52 13.19 3.82
CA LEU A 130 -1.42 12.05 4.03
C LEU A 130 -2.88 12.50 4.16
N GLN A 131 -3.12 13.66 4.78
CA GLN A 131 -4.45 14.24 4.95
C GLN A 131 -5.08 14.61 3.61
N GLU A 132 -4.35 15.29 2.73
CA GLU A 132 -4.82 15.62 1.38
C GLU A 132 -5.04 14.35 0.54
N THR A 133 -4.18 13.35 0.69
CA THR A 133 -4.33 12.05 0.02
C THR A 133 -5.61 11.35 0.49
N THR A 134 -5.87 11.34 1.79
CA THR A 134 -7.11 10.79 2.35
C THR A 134 -8.34 11.54 1.84
N ALA A 135 -8.29 12.88 1.81
CA ALA A 135 -9.39 13.71 1.29
C ALA A 135 -9.65 13.40 -0.20
N PHE A 136 -8.60 13.35 -1.00
CA PHE A 136 -8.69 12.98 -2.42
C PHE A 136 -9.35 11.61 -2.62
N LEU A 137 -8.94 10.61 -1.84
CA LEU A 137 -9.50 9.24 -1.93
C LEU A 137 -10.96 9.17 -1.44
N LYS A 138 -11.38 10.03 -0.51
CA LYS A 138 -12.79 10.15 -0.09
C LYS A 138 -13.67 10.73 -1.21
N ASP A 139 -13.15 11.67 -1.99
CA ASP A 139 -13.87 12.32 -3.08
C ASP A 139 -13.89 11.47 -4.36
N GLU A 140 -12.74 10.85 -4.72
CA GLU A 140 -12.56 10.12 -5.98
C GLU A 140 -12.88 8.63 -5.88
N GLY A 141 -12.90 8.07 -4.66
CA GLY A 141 -13.12 6.64 -4.41
C GLY A 141 -14.52 6.19 -4.78
N LYS A 142 -14.62 5.04 -5.43
CA LYS A 142 -15.89 4.46 -5.91
C LYS A 142 -16.00 3.01 -5.49
N ALA A 143 -17.24 2.54 -5.30
CA ALA A 143 -17.48 1.11 -5.14
C ALA A 143 -16.87 0.33 -6.32
N GLY A 144 -16.12 -0.71 -6.00
CA GLY A 144 -15.32 -1.46 -6.98
C GLY A 144 -13.84 -1.12 -6.96
N ASP A 145 -13.39 -0.07 -6.27
CA ASP A 145 -11.97 0.25 -6.19
C ASP A 145 -11.20 -0.67 -5.23
N VAL A 146 -9.91 -0.81 -5.53
CA VAL A 146 -8.91 -1.38 -4.63
C VAL A 146 -7.87 -0.29 -4.35
N VAL A 147 -7.75 0.11 -3.09
CA VAL A 147 -6.74 1.08 -2.63
C VAL A 147 -5.61 0.31 -1.97
N LEU A 148 -4.43 0.39 -2.56
CA LEU A 148 -3.22 -0.28 -2.11
C LEU A 148 -2.23 0.76 -1.58
N ILE A 149 -1.98 0.76 -0.28
CA ILE A 149 -0.96 1.62 0.35
C ILE A 149 0.38 0.89 0.36
N LEU A 150 1.40 1.53 -0.22
CA LEU A 150 2.77 1.03 -0.36
C LEU A 150 3.71 1.94 0.45
N SER A 151 4.07 1.53 1.67
CA SER A 151 4.84 2.39 2.57
C SER A 151 5.56 1.64 3.68
N ALA A 152 6.83 1.94 3.89
CA ALA A 152 7.57 1.56 5.11
C ALA A 152 7.53 2.66 6.20
N GLY A 153 6.85 3.78 5.92
CA GLY A 153 6.62 4.89 6.84
C GLY A 153 5.25 4.84 7.51
N ASP A 154 4.60 5.99 7.57
CA ASP A 154 3.36 6.24 8.29
C ASP A 154 2.11 6.33 7.39
N ALA A 155 2.24 6.13 6.07
CA ALA A 155 1.10 6.26 5.15
C ALA A 155 -0.01 5.21 5.36
N ASN A 156 0.23 4.16 6.15
CA ASN A 156 -0.85 3.27 6.62
C ASN A 156 -1.95 4.02 7.38
N GLN A 157 -1.69 5.25 7.88
CA GLN A 157 -2.70 6.12 8.47
C GLN A 157 -3.85 6.41 7.48
N ILE A 158 -3.56 6.53 6.19
CA ILE A 158 -4.57 6.72 5.13
C ILE A 158 -5.61 5.60 5.16
N ASN A 159 -5.16 4.34 5.29
CA ASN A 159 -6.08 3.20 5.39
C ASN A 159 -6.96 3.26 6.63
N GLN A 160 -6.41 3.71 7.77
CA GLN A 160 -7.17 3.86 9.02
C GLN A 160 -8.26 4.94 8.86
N ASP A 161 -7.87 6.11 8.36
CA ASP A 161 -8.78 7.24 8.16
C ASP A 161 -9.88 6.92 7.13
N LEU A 162 -9.55 6.20 6.04
CA LEU A 162 -10.54 5.74 5.06
C LEU A 162 -11.48 4.70 5.65
N LYS A 163 -10.96 3.74 6.40
CA LYS A 163 -11.78 2.71 7.06
C LYS A 163 -12.79 3.35 8.02
N GLU A 164 -12.34 4.29 8.84
CA GLU A 164 -13.22 5.00 9.78
C GLU A 164 -14.32 5.75 9.03
N TYR A 165 -13.96 6.54 8.02
CA TYR A 165 -14.89 7.30 7.19
C TYR A 165 -15.93 6.40 6.50
N LEU A 166 -15.48 5.34 5.81
CA LEU A 166 -16.36 4.44 5.09
C LEU A 166 -17.27 3.63 6.03
N THR A 167 -16.79 3.30 7.23
CA THR A 167 -17.58 2.63 8.26
C THR A 167 -18.63 3.55 8.84
N GLN A 168 -18.32 4.85 9.03
CA GLN A 168 -19.28 5.83 9.49
C GLN A 168 -20.45 5.99 8.52
N ILE A 169 -20.19 6.05 7.21
CA ILE A 169 -21.24 6.13 6.17
C ILE A 169 -22.19 4.92 6.26
N ILE A 170 -21.66 3.71 6.51
CA ILE A 170 -22.47 2.49 6.68
C ILE A 170 -23.45 2.66 7.84
N ARG A 171 -22.95 3.14 8.99
CA ARG A 171 -23.77 3.35 10.20
C ARG A 171 -24.86 4.38 10.00
N GLU A 172 -24.55 5.50 9.33
CA GLU A 172 -25.49 6.58 9.04
C GLU A 172 -26.61 6.15 8.08
N ARG A 173 -26.33 5.19 7.18
CA ARG A 173 -27.32 4.60 6.27
C ARG A 173 -28.14 3.47 6.88
N GLY A 174 -27.84 3.04 8.10
CA GLY A 174 -28.52 1.94 8.78
C GLY A 174 -28.25 0.56 8.17
N GLU A 175 -27.19 0.43 7.39
CA GLU A 175 -26.73 -0.83 6.82
C GLU A 175 -25.90 -1.59 7.88
N ASN A 176 -26.08 -2.92 8.01
CA ASN A 176 -25.28 -3.74 8.91
C ASN A 176 -23.85 -3.88 8.36
N VAL A 177 -22.86 -3.73 9.24
CA VAL A 177 -21.43 -3.92 8.94
C VAL A 177 -21.09 -5.39 8.76
#